data_386fffe2f9cb88dbe7b6b2f45cfff67d
#
_entry.id   386fffe2f9cb88dbe7b6b2f45cfff67d
#
_cell.length_a   1.000
_cell.length_b   1.000
_cell.length_c   1.000
_cell.angle_alpha   90.00
_cell.angle_beta   90.00
_cell.angle_gamma   90.00
#
_symmetry.space_group_name_H-M   'P 1'
#
loop_
_entity.id
_entity.type
_entity.pdbx_description
1 polymer ?
#
loop_
_entity_poly.entity_id
_entity_poly.type
_entity_poly.pdbx_seq_one_letter_code
_entity_poly.pdbx_strand_id
1 'polypeptide(L)'
;MTCELSGDVTTPRYVGFWARMLAFIVDSIAAFLLMMPLSLGSGSLLVNDFSKPNALQDALIASLHGALLETLILAALFIGFWIYFAATPGKLLVHSYIVNAKTFQRAKTSQLVIRYLGYFASIATFGLGFIWIGIDSRKQSFHDKLASTVVVYDKPNDE
;
A
#
# COMPACT_ATOMS: atom_id res chain seq x y z
N MET A 1 -44.74 -0.07 24.94
CA MET A 1 -43.40 -0.55 25.25
C MET A 1 -42.63 -0.51 23.93
N THR A 2 -42.15 0.66 23.56
CA THR A 2 -41.49 0.99 22.30
C THR A 2 -40.00 0.62 22.45
N CYS A 3 -39.56 -0.41 21.75
CA CYS A 3 -38.15 -0.78 21.67
C CYS A 3 -37.45 0.29 20.82
N GLU A 4 -36.73 1.19 21.45
CA GLU A 4 -35.82 2.11 20.80
C GLU A 4 -34.63 1.29 20.27
N LEU A 5 -34.63 0.99 18.96
CA LEU A 5 -33.44 0.57 18.24
C LEU A 5 -32.53 1.80 18.09
N SER A 6 -31.82 2.14 19.15
CA SER A 6 -30.68 3.04 19.10
C SER A 6 -29.51 2.34 18.40
N GLY A 7 -29.65 2.10 17.12
CA GLY A 7 -28.54 1.79 16.24
C GLY A 7 -27.87 3.13 15.90
N ASP A 8 -26.91 3.51 16.71
CA ASP A 8 -26.01 4.62 16.38
C ASP A 8 -25.27 4.27 15.09
N VAL A 9 -25.80 4.76 13.96
CA VAL A 9 -25.13 4.67 12.66
C VAL A 9 -23.97 5.65 12.72
N THR A 10 -22.89 5.25 13.38
CA THR A 10 -21.67 6.05 13.42
C THR A 10 -21.19 6.24 11.99
N THR A 11 -21.27 7.47 11.50
CA THR A 11 -20.76 7.82 10.19
C THR A 11 -19.27 7.49 10.13
N PRO A 12 -18.81 6.70 9.15
CA PRO A 12 -17.42 6.24 9.11
C PRO A 12 -16.46 7.45 9.03
N ARG A 13 -15.47 7.46 9.90
CA ARG A 13 -14.45 8.51 9.96
C ARG A 13 -13.35 8.23 8.93
N TYR A 14 -13.35 8.97 7.83
CA TYR A 14 -12.37 8.83 6.75
C TYR A 14 -10.99 9.37 7.15
N VAL A 15 -9.94 8.63 6.76
CA VAL A 15 -8.55 9.00 7.04
C VAL A 15 -8.07 10.04 6.02
N GLY A 16 -7.67 11.20 6.53
CA GLY A 16 -7.19 12.31 5.70
C GLY A 16 -5.79 12.08 5.12
N PHE A 17 -5.35 13.02 4.27
CA PHE A 17 -4.07 12.96 3.56
C PHE A 17 -2.87 12.83 4.50
N TRP A 18 -2.77 13.67 5.53
CA TRP A 18 -1.59 13.71 6.41
C TRP A 18 -1.36 12.42 7.20
N ALA A 19 -2.42 11.82 7.71
CA ALA A 19 -2.31 10.54 8.42
C ALA A 19 -1.85 9.41 7.48
N ARG A 20 -2.34 9.40 6.23
CA ARG A 20 -1.90 8.44 5.22
C ARG A 20 -0.45 8.67 4.78
N MET A 21 -0.02 9.93 4.69
CA MET A 21 1.36 10.29 4.38
C MET A 21 2.30 9.82 5.50
N LEU A 22 1.94 10.03 6.76
CA LEU A 22 2.72 9.54 7.88
C LEU A 22 2.83 8.02 7.86
N ALA A 23 1.72 7.32 7.66
CA ALA A 23 1.70 5.86 7.52
C ALA A 23 2.60 5.40 6.37
N PHE A 24 2.55 6.07 5.21
CA PHE A 24 3.39 5.76 4.06
C PHE A 24 4.89 5.96 4.36
N ILE A 25 5.27 7.02 5.07
CA ILE A 25 6.67 7.26 5.47
C ILE A 25 7.17 6.11 6.35
N VAL A 26 6.38 5.72 7.36
CA VAL A 26 6.72 4.59 8.25
C VAL A 26 6.86 3.29 7.46
N ASP A 27 5.90 2.98 6.60
CA ASP A 27 5.93 1.79 5.74
C ASP A 27 7.15 1.80 4.81
N SER A 28 7.50 2.97 4.25
CA SER A 28 8.67 3.13 3.36
C SER A 28 9.98 2.89 4.10
N ILE A 29 10.11 3.40 5.33
CA ILE A 29 11.29 3.16 6.17
C ILE A 29 11.39 1.68 6.52
N ALA A 30 10.29 1.04 6.92
CA ALA A 30 10.26 -0.37 7.25
C ALA A 30 10.61 -1.24 6.02
N ALA A 31 10.05 -0.92 4.86
CA ALA A 31 10.36 -1.61 3.60
C ALA A 31 11.84 -1.45 3.21
N PHE A 32 12.38 -0.23 3.34
CA PHE A 32 13.79 0.05 3.05
C PHE A 32 14.72 -0.77 3.96
N LEU A 33 14.48 -0.76 5.28
CA LEU A 33 15.28 -1.52 6.23
C LEU A 33 15.20 -3.04 6.00
N LEU A 34 14.04 -3.53 5.58
CA LEU A 34 13.83 -4.94 5.28
C LEU A 34 14.52 -5.36 3.98
N MET A 35 14.49 -4.52 2.95
CA MET A 35 15.06 -4.84 1.63
C MET A 35 16.56 -4.53 1.53
N MET A 36 17.10 -3.65 2.35
CA MET A 36 18.51 -3.27 2.34
C MET A 36 19.48 -4.46 2.42
N PRO A 37 19.32 -5.47 3.33
CA PRO A 37 20.20 -6.62 3.35
C PRO A 37 20.08 -7.48 2.09
N LEU A 38 18.89 -7.57 1.50
CA LEU A 38 18.66 -8.34 0.29
C LEU A 38 19.35 -7.70 -0.92
N SER A 39 19.23 -6.39 -1.09
CA SER A 39 19.89 -5.64 -2.18
C SER A 39 21.42 -5.62 -2.04
N LEU A 40 21.95 -5.58 -0.84
CA LEU A 40 23.40 -5.72 -0.58
C LEU A 40 23.87 -7.14 -0.86
N GLY A 41 23.09 -8.16 -0.45
CA GLY A 41 23.44 -9.57 -0.63
C GLY A 41 23.34 -10.05 -2.08
N SER A 42 22.47 -9.46 -2.89
CA SER A 42 22.32 -9.80 -4.31
C SER A 42 23.47 -9.30 -5.18
N GLY A 43 24.41 -8.53 -4.61
CA GLY A 43 25.57 -7.99 -5.36
C GLY A 43 25.21 -6.96 -6.43
N SER A 44 23.94 -6.62 -6.56
CA SER A 44 23.46 -5.66 -7.57
C SER A 44 24.06 -4.27 -7.43
N LEU A 45 24.55 -3.94 -6.23
CA LEU A 45 25.17 -2.64 -5.94
C LEU A 45 26.72 -2.68 -5.93
N LEU A 46 27.37 -3.85 -5.87
CA LEU A 46 28.77 -3.89 -5.43
C LEU A 46 29.79 -4.43 -6.44
N VAL A 47 29.41 -5.09 -7.52
CA VAL A 47 30.44 -5.66 -8.43
C VAL A 47 29.98 -5.62 -9.88
N ASN A 48 30.23 -4.50 -10.53
CA ASN A 48 30.31 -4.48 -11.99
C ASN A 48 31.78 -4.40 -12.37
N ASP A 49 32.34 -5.51 -12.81
CA ASP A 49 33.64 -5.55 -13.45
C ASP A 49 33.52 -4.93 -14.86
N PHE A 50 33.67 -3.62 -14.93
CA PHE A 50 33.55 -2.84 -16.17
C PHE A 50 34.62 -3.13 -17.20
N SER A 51 35.56 -4.05 -16.91
CA SER A 51 36.57 -4.50 -17.87
C SER A 51 36.03 -5.49 -18.92
N LYS A 52 34.85 -6.05 -18.71
CA LYS A 52 34.20 -6.97 -19.65
C LYS A 52 33.43 -6.23 -20.76
N PRO A 53 33.45 -6.78 -22.02
CA PRO A 53 32.77 -6.13 -23.16
C PRO A 53 31.27 -5.85 -22.97
N ASN A 54 30.56 -6.68 -22.18
CA ASN A 54 29.12 -6.57 -21.95
C ASN A 54 28.77 -6.19 -20.50
N ALA A 55 29.71 -5.67 -19.72
CA ALA A 55 29.55 -5.40 -18.30
C ALA A 55 28.34 -4.53 -17.98
N LEU A 56 28.05 -3.50 -18.80
CA LEU A 56 26.88 -2.64 -18.60
C LEU A 56 25.57 -3.39 -18.85
N GLN A 57 25.52 -4.22 -19.87
CA GLN A 57 24.33 -5.01 -20.18
C GLN A 57 24.05 -6.04 -19.09
N ASP A 58 25.06 -6.75 -18.64
CA ASP A 58 24.94 -7.74 -17.54
C ASP A 58 24.51 -7.07 -16.25
N ALA A 59 25.06 -5.90 -15.93
CA ALA A 59 24.67 -5.10 -14.78
C ALA A 59 23.20 -4.64 -14.83
N LEU A 60 22.75 -4.18 -16.00
CA LEU A 60 21.34 -3.79 -16.19
C LEU A 60 20.40 -4.98 -16.02
N ILE A 61 20.72 -6.12 -16.61
CA ILE A 61 19.91 -7.34 -16.50
C ILE A 61 19.87 -7.81 -15.04
N ALA A 62 20.98 -7.83 -14.34
CA ALA A 62 21.04 -8.23 -12.94
C ALA A 62 20.23 -7.27 -12.05
N SER A 63 20.34 -5.95 -12.28
CA SER A 63 19.58 -4.95 -11.52
C SER A 63 18.06 -5.04 -11.77
N LEU A 64 17.65 -5.31 -13.01
CA LEU A 64 16.23 -5.51 -13.34
C LEU A 64 15.65 -6.76 -12.67
N HIS A 65 16.40 -7.87 -12.66
CA HIS A 65 15.98 -9.09 -11.95
C HIS A 65 15.90 -8.89 -10.45
N GLY A 66 16.88 -8.19 -9.85
CA GLY A 66 16.87 -7.85 -8.44
C GLY A 66 15.66 -6.98 -8.08
N ALA A 67 15.42 -5.90 -8.83
CA ALA A 67 14.28 -5.00 -8.62
C ALA A 67 12.93 -5.72 -8.78
N LEU A 68 12.82 -6.64 -9.75
CA LEU A 68 11.61 -7.43 -9.93
C LEU A 68 11.36 -8.34 -8.72
N LEU A 69 12.38 -9.05 -8.25
CA LEU A 69 12.27 -9.92 -7.09
C LEU A 69 11.88 -9.13 -5.83
N GLU A 70 12.55 -8.01 -5.56
CA GLU A 70 12.23 -7.13 -4.43
C GLU A 70 10.79 -6.60 -4.51
N THR A 71 10.33 -6.20 -5.69
CA THR A 71 8.96 -5.74 -5.91
C THR A 71 7.95 -6.86 -5.63
N LEU A 72 8.22 -8.09 -6.05
CA LEU A 72 7.34 -9.24 -5.80
C LEU A 72 7.29 -9.60 -4.29
N ILE A 73 8.43 -9.55 -3.60
CA ILE A 73 8.49 -9.77 -2.15
C ILE A 73 7.68 -8.70 -1.42
N LEU A 74 7.87 -7.43 -1.75
CA LEU A 74 7.11 -6.33 -1.16
C LEU A 74 5.61 -6.45 -1.45
N ALA A 75 5.24 -6.82 -2.68
CA ALA A 75 3.84 -7.05 -3.03
C ALA A 75 3.21 -8.13 -2.16
N ALA A 76 3.89 -9.27 -2.01
CA ALA A 76 3.41 -10.37 -1.18
C ALA A 76 3.26 -9.95 0.29
N LEU A 77 4.23 -9.22 0.83
CA LEU A 77 4.18 -8.71 2.20
C LEU A 77 3.03 -7.70 2.40
N PHE A 78 2.91 -6.69 1.55
CA PHE A 78 1.85 -5.68 1.68
C PHE A 78 0.46 -6.27 1.50
N ILE A 79 0.26 -7.12 0.50
CA ILE A 79 -1.02 -7.80 0.27
C ILE A 79 -1.33 -8.73 1.44
N GLY A 80 -0.33 -9.47 1.95
CA GLY A 80 -0.49 -10.30 3.14
C GLY A 80 -0.94 -9.50 4.37
N PHE A 81 -0.28 -8.38 4.67
CA PHE A 81 -0.70 -7.48 5.75
C PHE A 81 -2.12 -6.95 5.56
N TRP A 82 -2.51 -6.60 4.34
CA TRP A 82 -3.87 -6.14 4.07
C TRP A 82 -4.92 -7.25 4.26
N ILE A 83 -4.59 -8.49 3.90
CA ILE A 83 -5.50 -9.63 4.09
C ILE A 83 -5.68 -9.93 5.58
N TYR A 84 -4.59 -9.96 6.36
CA TYR A 84 -4.66 -10.35 7.78
C TYR A 84 -5.11 -9.22 8.70
N PHE A 85 -4.61 -8.00 8.48
CA PHE A 85 -4.81 -6.87 9.40
C PHE A 85 -5.70 -5.76 8.83
N ALA A 86 -6.14 -5.86 7.56
CA ALA A 86 -6.81 -4.78 6.82
C ALA A 86 -6.02 -3.47 6.81
N ALA A 87 -4.71 -3.51 7.07
CA ALA A 87 -3.82 -2.36 7.19
C ALA A 87 -2.36 -2.76 6.92
N THR A 88 -1.48 -1.77 6.71
CA THR A 88 -0.02 -1.94 6.76
C THR A 88 0.49 -1.61 8.15
N PRO A 89 1.75 -1.95 8.52
CA PRO A 89 2.33 -1.56 9.80
C PRO A 89 2.21 -0.07 10.11
N GLY A 90 2.54 0.81 9.15
CA GLY A 90 2.39 2.25 9.30
C GLY A 90 0.94 2.71 9.46
N LYS A 91 -0.02 2.04 8.78
CA LYS A 91 -1.44 2.31 8.95
C LYS A 91 -1.97 1.87 10.31
N LEU A 92 -1.45 0.77 10.87
CA LEU A 92 -1.79 0.34 12.22
C LEU A 92 -1.35 1.37 13.26
N LEU A 93 -0.19 2.00 13.10
CA LEU A 93 0.29 3.05 13.99
C LEU A 93 -0.64 4.28 14.01
N VAL A 94 -1.25 4.61 12.88
CA VAL A 94 -2.24 5.70 12.80
C VAL A 94 -3.69 5.22 12.94
N HIS A 95 -3.89 3.99 13.41
CA HIS A 95 -5.22 3.36 13.63
C HIS A 95 -6.11 3.48 12.38
N SER A 96 -5.56 3.15 11.21
CA SER A 96 -6.30 3.26 9.95
C SER A 96 -6.38 1.92 9.22
N TYR A 97 -7.58 1.60 8.71
CA TYR A 97 -7.89 0.31 8.12
C TYR A 97 -8.44 0.46 6.71
N ILE A 98 -8.13 -0.51 5.84
CA ILE A 98 -8.63 -0.58 4.46
C ILE A 98 -9.90 -1.42 4.47
N VAL A 99 -10.99 -0.83 4.03
CA VAL A 99 -12.30 -1.49 3.96
C VAL A 99 -12.93 -1.33 2.58
N ASN A 100 -13.92 -2.16 2.28
CA ASN A 100 -14.73 -2.02 1.08
C ASN A 100 -15.53 -0.71 1.14
N ALA A 101 -15.52 0.09 0.09
CA ALA A 101 -16.15 1.41 0.04
C ALA A 101 -17.68 1.38 0.10
N LYS A 102 -18.31 0.22 -0.12
CA LYS A 102 -19.77 0.06 -0.09
C LYS A 102 -20.27 -0.58 1.19
N THR A 103 -19.60 -1.63 1.66
CA THR A 103 -20.05 -2.42 2.80
C THR A 103 -19.38 -2.06 4.11
N PHE A 104 -18.24 -1.34 4.06
CA PHE A 104 -17.37 -1.03 5.21
C PHE A 104 -16.81 -2.27 5.94
N GLN A 105 -17.02 -3.44 5.37
CA GLN A 105 -16.43 -4.70 5.82
C GLN A 105 -15.01 -4.85 5.23
N ARG A 106 -14.31 -5.92 5.59
CA ARG A 106 -13.00 -6.25 5.03
C ARG A 106 -13.01 -6.23 3.50
N ALA A 107 -12.01 -5.61 2.89
CA ALA A 107 -11.85 -5.62 1.45
C ALA A 107 -11.52 -7.02 0.95
N LYS A 108 -12.10 -7.42 -0.19
CA LYS A 108 -11.78 -8.70 -0.84
C LYS A 108 -10.35 -8.71 -1.35
N THR A 109 -9.72 -9.89 -1.39
CA THR A 109 -8.34 -10.04 -1.90
C THR A 109 -8.17 -9.45 -3.31
N SER A 110 -9.15 -9.63 -4.19
CA SER A 110 -9.13 -9.03 -5.53
C SER A 110 -9.07 -7.49 -5.50
N GLN A 111 -9.78 -6.86 -4.58
CA GLN A 111 -9.72 -5.40 -4.40
C GLN A 111 -8.34 -4.95 -3.90
N LEU A 112 -7.71 -5.72 -3.02
CA LEU A 112 -6.38 -5.42 -2.50
C LEU A 112 -5.31 -5.54 -3.60
N VAL A 113 -5.41 -6.54 -4.48
CA VAL A 113 -4.52 -6.69 -5.64
C VAL A 113 -4.71 -5.52 -6.62
N ILE A 114 -5.95 -5.18 -6.97
CA ILE A 114 -6.25 -4.02 -7.84
C ILE A 114 -5.71 -2.74 -7.21
N ARG A 115 -5.85 -2.58 -5.90
CA ARG A 115 -5.30 -1.44 -5.16
C ARG A 115 -3.78 -1.37 -5.29
N TYR A 116 -3.08 -2.50 -5.15
CA TYR A 116 -1.63 -2.57 -5.29
C TYR A 116 -1.19 -2.14 -6.70
N LEU A 117 -1.84 -2.67 -7.74
CA LEU A 117 -1.59 -2.25 -9.12
C LEU A 117 -1.91 -0.77 -9.35
N GLY A 118 -2.92 -0.24 -8.68
CA GLY A 118 -3.29 1.16 -8.72
C GLY A 118 -2.24 2.11 -8.13
N TYR A 119 -1.33 1.65 -7.26
CA TYR A 119 -0.18 2.44 -6.81
C TYR A 119 0.77 2.77 -7.97
N PHE A 120 1.04 1.81 -8.85
CA PHE A 120 1.87 2.07 -10.04
C PHE A 120 1.24 3.12 -10.95
N ALA A 121 -0.09 3.05 -11.15
CA ALA A 121 -0.81 4.08 -11.90
C ALA A 121 -0.72 5.46 -11.21
N SER A 122 -0.82 5.50 -9.89
CA SER A 122 -0.70 6.76 -9.12
C SER A 122 0.71 7.35 -9.18
N ILE A 123 1.74 6.51 -9.24
CA ILE A 123 3.13 6.93 -9.42
C ILE A 123 3.35 7.44 -10.85
N ALA A 124 2.84 6.73 -11.85
CA ALA A 124 2.95 7.11 -13.26
C ALA A 124 2.32 8.49 -13.55
N THR A 125 1.35 8.92 -12.76
CA THR A 125 0.75 10.26 -12.82
C THR A 125 1.45 11.28 -11.91
N PHE A 126 2.75 11.11 -11.66
CA PHE A 126 3.55 12.00 -10.78
C PHE A 126 2.95 12.21 -9.39
N GLY A 127 2.27 11.21 -8.85
CA GLY A 127 1.68 11.28 -7.51
C GLY A 127 0.34 12.04 -7.42
N LEU A 128 -0.20 12.56 -8.52
CA LEU A 128 -1.50 13.25 -8.53
C LEU A 128 -2.62 12.38 -7.96
N GLY A 129 -2.52 11.05 -8.12
CA GLY A 129 -3.45 10.10 -7.55
C GLY A 129 -3.54 10.14 -6.02
N PHE A 130 -2.46 10.56 -5.33
CA PHE A 130 -2.45 10.74 -3.88
C PHE A 130 -3.01 12.10 -3.46
N ILE A 131 -2.76 13.16 -4.25
CA ILE A 131 -3.28 14.51 -3.97
C ILE A 131 -4.80 14.53 -4.04
N TRP A 132 -5.39 13.65 -4.84
CA TRP A 132 -6.85 13.51 -4.97
C TRP A 132 -7.57 13.29 -3.63
N ILE A 133 -6.89 12.71 -2.62
CA ILE A 133 -7.41 12.52 -1.26
C ILE A 133 -7.86 13.84 -0.63
N GLY A 134 -7.17 14.95 -0.95
CA GLY A 134 -7.49 16.28 -0.43
C GLY A 134 -8.84 16.81 -0.92
N ILE A 135 -9.20 16.47 -2.15
CA ILE A 135 -10.38 16.99 -2.86
C ILE A 135 -11.60 16.08 -2.65
N ASP A 136 -11.38 14.78 -2.55
CA ASP A 136 -12.46 13.79 -2.47
C ASP A 136 -13.20 13.83 -1.13
N SER A 137 -14.54 13.84 -1.16
CA SER A 137 -15.39 13.87 0.04
C SER A 137 -15.18 12.65 0.95
N ARG A 138 -14.91 11.48 0.38
CA ARG A 138 -14.60 10.23 1.08
C ARG A 138 -13.11 10.04 1.35
N LYS A 139 -12.29 11.06 1.06
CA LYS A 139 -10.82 11.00 1.18
C LYS A 139 -10.20 9.79 0.48
N GLN A 140 -10.74 9.42 -0.68
CA GLN A 140 -10.23 8.31 -1.51
C GLN A 140 -9.14 8.81 -2.45
N SER A 141 -8.04 8.07 -2.54
CA SER A 141 -7.03 8.23 -3.58
C SER A 141 -7.50 7.58 -4.89
N PHE A 142 -6.79 7.80 -5.98
CA PHE A 142 -7.10 7.19 -7.28
C PHE A 142 -7.09 5.65 -7.21
N HIS A 143 -6.08 5.06 -6.58
CA HIS A 143 -6.01 3.62 -6.39
C HIS A 143 -7.09 3.07 -5.45
N ASP A 144 -7.58 3.88 -4.48
CA ASP A 144 -8.72 3.53 -3.65
C ASP A 144 -10.00 3.41 -4.48
N LYS A 145 -10.23 4.36 -5.40
CA LYS A 145 -11.40 4.35 -6.29
C LYS A 145 -11.36 3.18 -7.27
N LEU A 146 -10.21 2.91 -7.89
CA LEU A 146 -10.02 1.76 -8.76
C LEU A 146 -10.36 0.44 -8.07
N ALA A 147 -9.92 0.28 -6.83
CA ALA A 147 -10.15 -0.92 -6.04
C ALA A 147 -11.52 -0.95 -5.34
N SER A 148 -12.33 0.11 -5.43
CA SER A 148 -13.55 0.26 -4.63
C SER A 148 -13.32 0.05 -3.13
N THR A 149 -12.25 0.63 -2.62
CA THR A 149 -11.86 0.62 -1.20
C THR A 149 -11.87 2.02 -0.62
N VAL A 150 -11.86 2.11 0.71
CA VAL A 150 -11.73 3.36 1.45
C VAL A 150 -10.90 3.10 2.71
N VAL A 151 -10.27 4.14 3.24
CA VAL A 151 -9.49 4.01 4.49
C VAL A 151 -10.22 4.77 5.59
N VAL A 152 -10.48 4.06 6.69
CA VAL A 152 -11.23 4.55 7.85
C VAL A 152 -10.44 4.34 9.13
N TYR A 153 -10.80 5.08 10.19
CA TYR A 153 -10.22 4.90 11.53
C TYR A 153 -10.83 3.72 12.28
N ASP A 154 -12.04 3.33 11.92
CA ASP A 154 -12.75 2.26 12.61
C ASP A 154 -12.31 0.89 12.07
N LYS A 155 -12.00 -0.04 12.97
CA LYS A 155 -11.63 -1.41 12.59
C LYS A 155 -12.81 -2.10 11.93
N PRO A 156 -12.63 -2.77 10.77
CA PRO A 156 -13.71 -3.55 10.16
C PRO A 156 -14.15 -4.68 11.10
N ASN A 157 -15.45 -4.92 11.15
CA ASN A 157 -15.99 -6.08 11.84
C ASN A 157 -15.57 -7.35 11.08
N ASP A 158 -15.04 -8.31 11.82
CA ASP A 158 -14.73 -9.64 11.31
C ASP A 158 -16.03 -10.45 11.36
N GLU A 159 -16.74 -10.60 10.24
CA GLU A 159 -17.80 -11.60 10.06
C GLU A 159 -17.24 -12.84 9.38
#